data_b46d6de5398f1b62cef7f7de1859ddf8
#
_entry.id   b46d6de5398f1b62cef7f7de1859ddf8
#
_cell.length_a   1.000
_cell.length_b   1.000
_cell.length_c   1.000
_cell.angle_alpha   90.00
_cell.angle_beta   90.00
_cell.angle_gamma   90.00
#
_symmetry.space_group_name_H-M   'P 1'
#
loop_
_entity.id
_entity.type
_entity.pdbx_description
1 polymer ?
#
loop_
_entity_poly.entity_id
_entity_poly.type
_entity_poly.pdbx_seq_one_letter_code
_entity_poly.pdbx_strand_id
1 'polypeptide(L)'
;MMKLSNEVAPTFWNTFKSKKPRQIDKGGRGSTKTSKNALKIAYHCIKEKDCSAIIIRKYQNTLRDSVYKEIKRGLKRLGLVEGIHYTSTIQPLRIHLNDSNNNIYFSGADDYEKLKGMIDENTPIKLVWFEETTEFKDSEELDQIIATFSRGNDDWFISLYSYNPPKNKFHWVNEWCESLRSRDDVLITESDYRSVSEKWLGKMFLDEANRMKQYDEKRYRWIYLGEVIGMEGLIYNPEQIQWVDEKYIQNNKLRILYLDFSVDGGHQTSATTCGCFGYASDGYWYLLDIYYYSPHEKSIKKAPSELSKDIFNFEIAMMKKWISGIDTETIDSAEGALRNQLFKDWGKSFHPVNKGKNKEELIDYSIDFFSRGKFRTLNTNNNQIFKREIKNYMWQEGSVEKGKPVPDKEEKEIPSTDEYFNTWSKDQSYYYADHTCDMYQYG
;
A
#
# COMPACT_ATOMS: atom_id res chain seq x y z
N MET A 1 -12.87 -9.10 -42.15
CA MET A 1 -12.29 -8.02 -41.32
C MET A 1 -12.80 -8.17 -39.91
N MET A 2 -11.92 -8.40 -38.94
CA MET A 2 -12.28 -8.61 -37.54
C MET A 2 -12.76 -7.30 -36.93
N LYS A 3 -13.93 -7.30 -36.24
CA LYS A 3 -14.40 -6.11 -35.53
C LYS A 3 -13.77 -6.11 -34.13
N LEU A 4 -12.90 -5.15 -33.83
CA LEU A 4 -12.28 -4.97 -32.52
C LEU A 4 -13.30 -4.95 -31.36
N SER A 5 -14.52 -4.44 -31.61
CA SER A 5 -15.60 -4.47 -30.62
C SER A 5 -16.00 -5.87 -30.15
N ASN A 6 -15.70 -6.91 -30.92
CA ASN A 6 -15.99 -8.28 -30.55
C ASN A 6 -14.89 -8.92 -29.71
N GLU A 7 -13.75 -8.22 -29.55
CA GLU A 7 -12.56 -8.69 -28.85
C GLU A 7 -12.36 -8.00 -27.49
N VAL A 8 -13.20 -7.02 -27.16
CA VAL A 8 -13.14 -6.25 -25.92
C VAL A 8 -14.50 -6.32 -25.22
N ALA A 9 -14.50 -6.64 -23.93
CA ALA A 9 -15.73 -6.63 -23.14
C ALA A 9 -16.35 -5.21 -23.14
N PRO A 10 -17.69 -5.09 -23.21
CA PRO A 10 -18.37 -3.80 -23.36
C PRO A 10 -17.95 -2.75 -22.32
N THR A 11 -17.76 -3.16 -21.08
CA THR A 11 -17.34 -2.28 -19.98
C THR A 11 -16.00 -1.56 -20.24
N PHE A 12 -15.11 -2.16 -21.04
CA PHE A 12 -13.81 -1.60 -21.35
C PHE A 12 -13.76 -0.82 -22.67
N TRP A 13 -14.86 -0.72 -23.41
CA TRP A 13 -14.79 -0.11 -24.73
C TRP A 13 -14.37 1.36 -24.71
N ASN A 14 -14.81 2.10 -23.70
CA ASN A 14 -14.40 3.50 -23.52
C ASN A 14 -12.91 3.63 -23.19
N THR A 15 -12.41 2.82 -22.24
CA THR A 15 -10.99 2.81 -21.87
C THR A 15 -10.10 2.32 -23.02
N PHE A 16 -10.57 1.35 -23.80
CA PHE A 16 -9.84 0.87 -24.97
C PHE A 16 -9.59 1.96 -25.99
N LYS A 17 -10.60 2.79 -26.30
CA LYS A 17 -10.51 3.90 -27.25
C LYS A 17 -9.84 5.17 -26.70
N SER A 18 -9.87 5.35 -25.40
CA SER A 18 -9.38 6.57 -24.75
C SER A 18 -7.87 6.74 -24.91
N LYS A 19 -7.44 7.99 -25.10
CA LYS A 19 -6.05 8.43 -24.99
C LYS A 19 -5.77 9.23 -23.71
N LYS A 20 -6.67 9.18 -22.71
CA LYS A 20 -6.39 9.82 -21.42
C LYS A 20 -5.07 9.30 -20.84
N PRO A 21 -4.24 10.19 -20.28
CA PRO A 21 -2.87 9.85 -19.86
C PRO A 21 -2.80 8.75 -18.80
N ARG A 22 -3.80 8.67 -17.91
CA ARG A 22 -3.82 7.69 -16.82
C ARG A 22 -5.12 6.88 -16.88
N GLN A 23 -5.00 5.56 -17.00
CA GLN A 23 -6.14 4.65 -17.13
C GLN A 23 -6.04 3.50 -16.15
N ILE A 24 -6.98 3.42 -15.23
CA ILE A 24 -7.00 2.46 -14.13
C ILE A 24 -8.15 1.48 -14.35
N ASP A 25 -7.82 0.20 -14.49
CA ASP A 25 -8.77 -0.89 -14.59
C ASP A 25 -8.74 -1.71 -13.31
N LYS A 26 -9.69 -1.49 -12.41
CA LYS A 26 -9.85 -2.29 -11.20
C LYS A 26 -11.06 -3.21 -11.33
N GLY A 27 -10.99 -4.39 -10.72
CA GLY A 27 -12.15 -5.28 -10.75
C GLY A 27 -11.86 -6.72 -10.38
N GLY A 28 -12.91 -7.53 -10.34
CA GLY A 28 -12.87 -8.91 -9.95
C GLY A 28 -12.17 -9.83 -10.94
N ARG A 29 -12.00 -11.10 -10.53
CA ARG A 29 -11.48 -12.16 -11.39
C ARG A 29 -12.44 -12.41 -12.56
N GLY A 30 -11.87 -12.73 -13.72
CA GLY A 30 -12.65 -13.00 -14.93
C GLY A 30 -13.13 -11.74 -15.67
N SER A 31 -12.85 -10.53 -15.19
CA SER A 31 -13.29 -9.29 -15.84
C SER A 31 -12.57 -8.95 -17.15
N THR A 32 -11.51 -9.67 -17.52
CA THR A 32 -10.73 -9.51 -18.78
C THR A 32 -9.90 -8.23 -18.89
N LYS A 33 -9.63 -7.50 -17.79
CA LYS A 33 -8.84 -6.27 -17.79
C LYS A 33 -7.42 -6.46 -18.36
N THR A 34 -6.70 -7.52 -17.94
CA THR A 34 -5.38 -7.88 -18.46
C THR A 34 -5.40 -8.13 -19.98
N SER A 35 -6.39 -8.88 -20.45
CA SER A 35 -6.58 -9.18 -21.87
C SER A 35 -6.89 -7.92 -22.70
N LYS A 36 -7.68 -6.99 -22.15
CA LYS A 36 -7.95 -5.69 -22.77
C LYS A 36 -6.70 -4.82 -22.87
N ASN A 37 -5.92 -4.72 -21.78
CA ASN A 37 -4.69 -3.93 -21.80
C ASN A 37 -3.67 -4.50 -22.78
N ALA A 38 -3.50 -5.81 -22.80
CA ALA A 38 -2.63 -6.49 -23.78
C ALA A 38 -3.06 -6.20 -25.23
N LEU A 39 -4.36 -6.27 -25.51
CA LEU A 39 -4.89 -5.99 -26.85
C LEU A 39 -4.72 -4.50 -27.22
N LYS A 40 -4.93 -3.57 -26.27
CA LYS A 40 -4.73 -2.13 -26.48
C LYS A 40 -3.28 -1.81 -26.82
N ILE A 41 -2.33 -2.36 -26.07
CA ILE A 41 -0.89 -2.19 -26.33
C ILE A 41 -0.55 -2.73 -27.73
N ALA A 42 -0.93 -3.97 -28.03
CA ALA A 42 -0.69 -4.57 -29.32
C ALA A 42 -1.29 -3.71 -30.46
N TYR A 43 -2.52 -3.22 -30.30
CA TYR A 43 -3.19 -2.37 -31.30
C TYR A 43 -2.43 -1.07 -31.55
N HIS A 44 -2.03 -0.34 -30.49
CA HIS A 44 -1.30 0.92 -30.66
C HIS A 44 0.09 0.71 -31.26
N CYS A 45 0.83 -0.29 -30.78
CA CYS A 45 2.17 -0.60 -31.33
C CYS A 45 2.14 -1.02 -32.82
N ILE A 46 1.01 -1.57 -33.30
CA ILE A 46 0.84 -1.90 -34.73
C ILE A 46 0.45 -0.67 -35.54
N LYS A 47 -0.51 0.12 -35.02
CA LYS A 47 -1.18 1.17 -35.79
C LYS A 47 -0.40 2.48 -35.82
N GLU A 48 0.22 2.83 -34.69
CA GLU A 48 0.92 4.11 -34.55
C GLU A 48 2.38 3.94 -34.95
N LYS A 49 2.91 4.91 -35.68
CA LYS A 49 4.35 5.02 -35.90
C LYS A 49 5.01 5.51 -34.60
N ASP A 50 6.23 5.10 -34.38
CA ASP A 50 7.03 5.54 -33.23
C ASP A 50 6.30 5.37 -31.88
N CYS A 51 5.78 4.15 -31.64
CA CYS A 51 4.98 3.82 -30.47
C CYS A 51 5.41 2.49 -29.87
N SER A 52 6.49 2.48 -29.10
CA SER A 52 6.88 1.33 -28.29
C SER A 52 6.11 1.31 -26.95
N ALA A 53 6.11 0.16 -26.30
CA ALA A 53 5.45 -0.04 -25.02
C ALA A 53 6.35 -0.78 -24.03
N ILE A 54 6.13 -0.57 -22.73
CA ILE A 54 6.73 -1.37 -21.66
C ILE A 54 5.66 -1.89 -20.71
N ILE A 55 5.74 -3.16 -20.36
CA ILE A 55 4.91 -3.82 -19.37
C ILE A 55 5.74 -4.09 -18.12
N ILE A 56 5.27 -3.66 -16.99
CA ILE A 56 5.98 -3.72 -15.72
C ILE A 56 5.15 -4.47 -14.69
N ARG A 57 5.78 -5.45 -14.03
CA ARG A 57 5.31 -6.05 -12.77
C ARG A 57 6.32 -5.77 -11.68
N LYS A 58 5.92 -5.91 -10.43
CA LYS A 58 6.86 -5.76 -9.31
C LYS A 58 8.03 -6.74 -9.45
N TYR A 59 7.76 -8.00 -9.79
CA TYR A 59 8.76 -9.07 -9.85
C TYR A 59 8.97 -9.59 -11.27
N GLN A 60 10.22 -9.59 -11.72
CA GLN A 60 10.59 -10.00 -13.11
C GLN A 60 10.26 -11.46 -13.42
N ASN A 61 10.38 -12.36 -12.45
CA ASN A 61 10.16 -13.79 -12.66
C ASN A 61 8.72 -14.15 -13.08
N THR A 62 7.75 -13.28 -12.81
CA THR A 62 6.32 -13.50 -13.11
C THR A 62 5.90 -13.07 -14.52
N LEU A 63 6.72 -12.29 -15.23
CA LEU A 63 6.38 -11.66 -16.51
C LEU A 63 6.16 -12.66 -17.64
N ARG A 64 7.04 -13.68 -17.75
CA ARG A 64 7.03 -14.63 -18.86
C ARG A 64 5.75 -15.46 -18.91
N ASP A 65 5.28 -15.90 -17.78
CA ASP A 65 4.13 -16.79 -17.70
C ASP A 65 2.78 -16.06 -17.58
N SER A 66 2.81 -14.74 -17.47
CA SER A 66 1.64 -13.88 -17.39
C SER A 66 1.51 -12.96 -18.63
N VAL A 67 1.92 -11.71 -18.49
CA VAL A 67 1.69 -10.63 -19.47
C VAL A 67 2.35 -10.86 -20.82
N TYR A 68 3.50 -11.52 -20.89
CA TYR A 68 4.15 -11.84 -22.16
C TYR A 68 3.27 -12.77 -23.02
N LYS A 69 2.69 -13.79 -22.42
CA LYS A 69 1.74 -14.68 -23.11
C LYS A 69 0.46 -13.94 -23.51
N GLU A 70 -0.03 -13.00 -22.68
CA GLU A 70 -1.21 -12.22 -23.00
C GLU A 70 -0.98 -11.25 -24.16
N ILE A 71 0.18 -10.60 -24.24
CA ILE A 71 0.52 -9.77 -25.42
C ILE A 71 0.58 -10.63 -26.69
N LYS A 72 1.20 -11.79 -26.66
CA LYS A 72 1.22 -12.71 -27.82
C LYS A 72 -0.20 -13.16 -28.21
N ARG A 73 -1.06 -13.41 -27.23
CA ARG A 73 -2.48 -13.70 -27.47
C ARG A 73 -3.19 -12.50 -28.11
N GLY A 74 -2.90 -11.28 -27.64
CA GLY A 74 -3.43 -10.03 -28.21
C GLY A 74 -3.03 -9.87 -29.68
N LEU A 75 -1.74 -10.06 -30.00
CA LEU A 75 -1.22 -10.01 -31.38
C LEU A 75 -1.91 -11.05 -32.27
N LYS A 76 -2.04 -12.29 -31.80
CA LYS A 76 -2.75 -13.36 -32.54
C LYS A 76 -4.21 -12.98 -32.79
N ARG A 77 -4.90 -12.39 -31.82
CA ARG A 77 -6.30 -11.90 -31.96
C ARG A 77 -6.40 -10.78 -32.99
N LEU A 78 -5.35 -10.01 -33.21
CA LEU A 78 -5.27 -9.00 -34.27
C LEU A 78 -4.86 -9.58 -35.63
N GLY A 79 -4.69 -10.88 -35.71
CA GLY A 79 -4.34 -11.58 -36.95
C GLY A 79 -2.83 -11.63 -37.27
N LEU A 80 -1.97 -11.25 -36.32
CA LEU A 80 -0.52 -11.27 -36.53
C LEU A 80 0.06 -12.66 -36.26
N VAL A 81 1.05 -13.02 -37.07
CA VAL A 81 1.75 -14.30 -37.04
C VAL A 81 3.20 -14.05 -36.67
N GLU A 82 3.70 -14.80 -35.68
CA GLU A 82 5.11 -14.77 -35.28
C GLU A 82 6.02 -15.27 -36.42
N GLY A 83 7.17 -14.65 -36.59
CA GLY A 83 8.11 -14.92 -37.70
C GLY A 83 7.78 -14.17 -38.98
N ILE A 84 6.52 -13.67 -39.14
CA ILE A 84 6.10 -12.88 -40.30
C ILE A 84 5.93 -11.42 -39.92
N HIS A 85 5.02 -11.13 -38.99
CA HIS A 85 4.65 -9.77 -38.60
C HIS A 85 5.41 -9.27 -37.37
N TYR A 86 5.89 -10.18 -36.53
CA TYR A 86 6.68 -9.86 -35.36
C TYR A 86 7.64 -10.98 -35.01
N THR A 87 8.70 -10.64 -34.29
CA THR A 87 9.64 -11.58 -33.68
C THR A 87 9.61 -11.42 -32.17
N SER A 88 9.89 -12.48 -31.43
CA SER A 88 9.92 -12.44 -30.00
C SER A 88 11.17 -13.10 -29.42
N THR A 89 11.70 -12.52 -28.34
CA THR A 89 12.84 -13.04 -27.57
C THR A 89 12.49 -13.30 -26.14
N ILE A 90 13.23 -14.21 -25.49
CA ILE A 90 13.05 -14.55 -24.08
C ILE A 90 14.14 -13.89 -23.20
N GLN A 91 15.31 -13.66 -23.76
CA GLN A 91 16.44 -12.99 -23.11
C GLN A 91 17.08 -11.98 -24.09
N PRO A 92 16.79 -10.66 -23.89
CA PRO A 92 15.77 -10.08 -23.00
C PRO A 92 14.36 -10.40 -23.47
N LEU A 93 13.37 -10.35 -22.54
CA LEU A 93 11.95 -10.45 -22.91
C LEU A 93 11.55 -9.22 -23.75
N ARG A 94 11.28 -9.45 -25.03
CA ARG A 94 10.92 -8.41 -26.00
C ARG A 94 10.10 -8.99 -27.14
N ILE A 95 9.20 -8.20 -27.67
CA ILE A 95 8.51 -8.45 -28.94
C ILE A 95 8.82 -7.27 -29.86
N HIS A 96 9.31 -7.56 -31.06
CA HIS A 96 9.60 -6.57 -32.09
C HIS A 96 8.59 -6.71 -33.22
N LEU A 97 7.97 -5.60 -33.64
CA LEU A 97 7.00 -5.56 -34.73
C LEU A 97 7.73 -5.19 -36.04
N ASN A 98 7.73 -6.11 -36.99
CA ASN A 98 8.55 -5.99 -38.19
C ASN A 98 8.18 -4.80 -39.10
N ASP A 99 6.87 -4.51 -39.21
CA ASP A 99 6.37 -3.47 -40.14
C ASP A 99 6.46 -2.05 -39.54
N SER A 100 6.27 -1.88 -38.23
CA SER A 100 6.28 -0.57 -37.57
C SER A 100 7.61 -0.24 -36.89
N ASN A 101 8.51 -1.21 -36.78
CA ASN A 101 9.76 -1.10 -36.03
C ASN A 101 9.59 -0.80 -34.53
N ASN A 102 8.37 -0.89 -34.03
CA ASN A 102 8.03 -0.69 -32.62
C ASN A 102 8.38 -1.91 -31.77
N ASN A 103 8.67 -1.67 -30.49
CA ASN A 103 9.02 -2.73 -29.55
C ASN A 103 8.04 -2.78 -28.38
N ILE A 104 7.83 -3.98 -27.87
CA ILE A 104 7.11 -4.20 -26.62
C ILE A 104 8.07 -4.86 -25.63
N TYR A 105 8.41 -4.12 -24.57
CA TYR A 105 9.37 -4.52 -23.54
C TYR A 105 8.67 -5.06 -22.31
N PHE A 106 9.39 -5.86 -21.53
CA PHE A 106 8.90 -6.45 -20.28
C PHE A 106 9.99 -6.34 -19.22
N SER A 107 9.67 -5.77 -18.06
CA SER A 107 10.62 -5.59 -16.97
C SER A 107 9.98 -5.76 -15.60
N GLY A 108 10.76 -6.26 -14.62
CA GLY A 108 10.43 -6.14 -13.21
C GLY A 108 10.80 -4.75 -12.69
N ALA A 109 10.08 -4.29 -11.66
CA ALA A 109 10.43 -3.08 -10.92
C ALA A 109 11.37 -3.37 -9.74
N ASP A 110 11.70 -4.62 -9.50
CA ASP A 110 12.69 -5.08 -8.50
C ASP A 110 14.13 -4.62 -8.81
N ASP A 111 14.38 -4.17 -10.06
CA ASP A 111 15.65 -3.57 -10.50
C ASP A 111 15.38 -2.23 -11.20
N TYR A 112 15.24 -1.18 -10.40
CA TYR A 112 14.94 0.17 -10.92
C TYR A 112 16.06 0.75 -11.79
N GLU A 113 17.33 0.44 -11.52
CA GLU A 113 18.45 0.91 -12.34
C GLU A 113 18.39 0.32 -13.75
N LYS A 114 17.95 -0.92 -13.87
CA LYS A 114 17.70 -1.56 -15.16
C LYS A 114 16.60 -0.86 -15.95
N LEU A 115 15.53 -0.42 -15.27
CA LEU A 115 14.45 0.33 -15.91
C LEU A 115 14.95 1.66 -16.50
N LYS A 116 15.82 2.38 -15.81
CA LYS A 116 16.42 3.63 -16.31
C LYS A 116 17.24 3.44 -17.58
N GLY A 117 17.85 2.26 -17.76
CA GLY A 117 18.63 1.90 -18.95
C GLY A 117 17.78 1.39 -20.12
N MET A 118 16.47 1.15 -19.94
CA MET A 118 15.59 0.65 -21.00
C MET A 118 15.02 1.81 -21.84
N ILE A 119 15.89 2.55 -22.50
CA ILE A 119 15.51 3.57 -23.48
C ILE A 119 15.57 2.91 -24.86
N ASP A 120 14.47 3.00 -25.62
CA ASP A 120 14.49 2.61 -27.02
C ASP A 120 15.07 3.77 -27.84
N GLU A 121 16.25 3.55 -28.42
CA GLU A 121 16.94 4.56 -29.22
C GLU A 121 16.20 4.88 -30.54
N ASN A 122 15.33 3.97 -31.00
CA ASN A 122 14.66 4.09 -32.30
C ASN A 122 13.24 4.59 -32.21
N THR A 123 12.51 4.19 -31.14
CA THR A 123 11.09 4.54 -31.01
C THR A 123 10.74 4.88 -29.55
N PRO A 124 10.02 6.00 -29.30
CA PRO A 124 9.66 6.39 -27.94
C PRO A 124 8.70 5.40 -27.29
N ILE A 125 8.87 5.15 -26.00
CA ILE A 125 7.90 4.39 -25.20
C ILE A 125 6.73 5.31 -24.89
N LYS A 126 5.57 5.04 -25.49
CA LYS A 126 4.34 5.83 -25.29
C LYS A 126 3.30 5.14 -24.42
N LEU A 127 3.48 3.86 -24.15
CA LEU A 127 2.58 3.08 -23.32
C LEU A 127 3.39 2.38 -22.21
N VAL A 128 3.00 2.65 -20.98
CA VAL A 128 3.51 1.93 -19.81
C VAL A 128 2.34 1.21 -19.15
N TRP A 129 2.48 -0.08 -18.87
CA TRP A 129 1.44 -0.84 -18.21
C TRP A 129 1.96 -1.50 -16.93
N PHE A 130 1.36 -1.10 -15.81
CA PHE A 130 1.58 -1.70 -14.50
C PHE A 130 0.54 -2.79 -14.27
N GLU A 131 0.95 -4.04 -14.38
CA GLU A 131 0.11 -5.21 -14.11
C GLU A 131 0.29 -5.66 -12.66
N GLU A 132 -0.82 -6.06 -12.03
CA GLU A 132 -0.90 -6.33 -10.59
C GLU A 132 -0.36 -5.15 -9.77
N THR A 133 -0.97 -3.98 -9.99
CA THR A 133 -0.56 -2.71 -9.37
C THR A 133 -0.48 -2.79 -7.84
N THR A 134 -1.20 -3.70 -7.22
CA THR A 134 -1.15 -3.98 -5.76
C THR A 134 0.18 -4.53 -5.27
N GLU A 135 1.01 -5.08 -6.15
CA GLU A 135 2.32 -5.62 -5.80
C GLU A 135 3.38 -4.53 -5.61
N PHE A 136 3.13 -3.32 -6.13
CA PHE A 136 4.03 -2.18 -5.99
C PHE A 136 3.95 -1.60 -4.58
N LYS A 137 5.03 -0.96 -4.17
CA LYS A 137 5.14 -0.35 -2.85
C LYS A 137 4.07 0.70 -2.63
N ASP A 138 3.98 1.66 -3.56
CA ASP A 138 3.14 2.85 -3.46
C ASP A 138 2.94 3.55 -4.81
N SER A 139 2.22 4.65 -4.80
CA SER A 139 2.02 5.48 -5.99
C SER A 139 3.28 6.26 -6.38
N GLU A 140 4.19 6.54 -5.46
CA GLU A 140 5.44 7.26 -5.74
C GLU A 140 6.38 6.40 -6.59
N GLU A 141 6.49 5.11 -6.27
CA GLU A 141 7.21 4.15 -7.12
C GLU A 141 6.69 4.17 -8.56
N LEU A 142 5.35 4.18 -8.72
CA LEU A 142 4.73 4.25 -10.03
C LEU A 142 5.06 5.56 -10.76
N ASP A 143 4.97 6.70 -10.06
CA ASP A 143 5.23 8.02 -10.63
C ASP A 143 6.70 8.20 -11.00
N GLN A 144 7.65 7.66 -10.25
CA GLN A 144 9.08 7.65 -10.59
C GLN A 144 9.34 6.87 -11.88
N ILE A 145 8.71 5.71 -12.04
CA ILE A 145 8.81 4.91 -13.26
C ILE A 145 8.20 5.66 -14.45
N ILE A 146 7.03 6.29 -14.28
CA ILE A 146 6.39 7.11 -15.32
C ILE A 146 7.29 8.26 -15.74
N ALA A 147 7.91 8.98 -14.79
CA ALA A 147 8.81 10.08 -15.08
C ALA A 147 10.02 9.66 -15.95
N THR A 148 10.45 8.39 -15.81
CA THR A 148 11.50 7.82 -16.64
C THR A 148 11.06 7.68 -18.10
N PHE A 149 9.86 7.15 -18.36
CA PHE A 149 9.40 6.81 -19.71
C PHE A 149 8.58 7.92 -20.39
N SER A 150 8.00 8.87 -19.65
CA SER A 150 7.27 9.98 -20.25
C SER A 150 8.18 11.05 -20.88
N ARG A 151 9.45 11.05 -20.52
CA ARG A 151 10.43 12.02 -21.02
C ARG A 151 10.60 11.89 -22.55
N GLY A 152 10.54 13.00 -23.25
CA GLY A 152 10.70 13.06 -24.71
C GLY A 152 9.44 12.68 -25.51
N ASN A 153 8.28 12.51 -24.86
CA ASN A 153 7.00 12.34 -25.53
C ASN A 153 6.28 13.71 -25.59
N ASP A 154 6.15 14.26 -26.80
CA ASP A 154 5.60 15.61 -27.00
C ASP A 154 4.10 15.61 -27.35
N ASP A 155 3.54 14.45 -27.78
CA ASP A 155 2.17 14.36 -28.28
C ASP A 155 1.21 13.64 -27.33
N TRP A 156 1.54 12.42 -26.93
CA TRP A 156 0.73 11.65 -25.99
C TRP A 156 1.56 10.55 -25.30
N PHE A 157 1.13 10.23 -24.12
CA PHE A 157 1.66 9.15 -23.30
C PHE A 157 0.54 8.54 -22.46
N ILE A 158 0.47 7.22 -22.33
CA ILE A 158 -0.56 6.55 -21.57
C ILE A 158 0.07 5.58 -20.56
N SER A 159 -0.28 5.76 -19.31
CA SER A 159 -0.04 4.80 -18.24
C SER A 159 -1.31 3.99 -17.98
N LEU A 160 -1.19 2.67 -18.03
CA LEU A 160 -2.24 1.70 -17.77
C LEU A 160 -1.96 1.00 -16.44
N TYR A 161 -2.98 0.83 -15.63
CA TYR A 161 -2.92 0.15 -14.35
C TYR A 161 -4.00 -0.91 -14.27
N SER A 162 -3.65 -2.11 -13.85
CA SER A 162 -4.62 -3.19 -13.68
C SER A 162 -4.38 -3.97 -12.41
N TYR A 163 -5.44 -4.16 -11.63
CA TYR A 163 -5.38 -4.90 -10.38
C TYR A 163 -6.74 -5.42 -9.92
N ASN A 164 -6.71 -6.41 -9.04
CA ASN A 164 -7.86 -6.81 -8.24
C ASN A 164 -7.81 -6.03 -6.92
N PRO A 165 -8.88 -5.30 -6.55
CA PRO A 165 -8.86 -4.51 -5.32
C PRO A 165 -8.58 -5.37 -4.08
N PRO A 166 -7.66 -4.94 -3.20
CA PRO A 166 -7.51 -5.53 -1.88
C PRO A 166 -8.78 -5.39 -1.04
N LYS A 167 -8.99 -6.32 -0.10
CA LYS A 167 -10.14 -6.30 0.81
C LYS A 167 -10.21 -5.01 1.62
N ASN A 168 -9.05 -4.58 2.15
CA ASN A 168 -8.93 -3.42 3.00
C ASN A 168 -9.10 -2.11 2.21
N LYS A 169 -10.09 -1.30 2.58
CA LYS A 169 -10.34 0.01 1.93
C LYS A 169 -9.19 1.01 2.11
N PHE A 170 -8.40 0.86 3.18
CA PHE A 170 -7.24 1.71 3.47
C PHE A 170 -5.93 1.22 2.83
N HIS A 171 -5.98 0.13 2.06
CA HIS A 171 -4.82 -0.26 1.26
C HIS A 171 -4.46 0.88 0.31
N TRP A 172 -3.18 1.19 0.19
CA TRP A 172 -2.69 2.35 -0.55
C TRP A 172 -3.29 2.46 -1.98
N VAL A 173 -3.40 1.36 -2.70
CA VAL A 173 -3.93 1.36 -4.08
C VAL A 173 -5.42 1.75 -4.13
N ASN A 174 -6.21 1.40 -3.11
CA ASN A 174 -7.61 1.77 -3.03
C ASN A 174 -7.74 3.28 -2.70
N GLU A 175 -6.99 3.78 -1.69
CA GLU A 175 -6.96 5.20 -1.35
C GLU A 175 -6.43 6.03 -2.53
N TRP A 176 -5.33 5.60 -3.17
CA TRP A 176 -4.78 6.26 -4.36
C TRP A 176 -5.79 6.33 -5.51
N CYS A 177 -6.43 5.23 -5.86
CA CYS A 177 -7.42 5.20 -6.92
C CYS A 177 -8.59 6.16 -6.64
N GLU A 178 -9.09 6.20 -5.41
CA GLU A 178 -10.18 7.11 -5.02
C GLU A 178 -9.73 8.57 -5.05
N SER A 179 -8.50 8.91 -4.63
CA SER A 179 -7.95 10.26 -4.69
C SER A 179 -7.86 10.82 -6.12
N LEU A 180 -7.74 9.94 -7.11
CA LEU A 180 -7.66 10.30 -8.53
C LEU A 180 -9.02 10.43 -9.22
N ARG A 181 -10.13 10.04 -8.58
CA ARG A 181 -11.45 9.94 -9.21
C ARG A 181 -11.98 11.27 -9.77
N SER A 182 -11.60 12.39 -9.15
CA SER A 182 -12.02 13.72 -9.59
C SER A 182 -11.14 14.36 -10.66
N ARG A 183 -10.05 13.71 -11.08
CA ARG A 183 -9.10 14.27 -12.04
C ARG A 183 -9.58 14.05 -13.48
N ASP A 184 -9.50 15.09 -14.29
CA ASP A 184 -9.94 15.06 -15.71
C ASP A 184 -9.01 14.23 -16.60
N ASP A 185 -7.73 14.09 -16.25
CA ASP A 185 -6.73 13.34 -16.98
C ASP A 185 -6.74 11.83 -16.66
N VAL A 186 -7.60 11.39 -15.75
CA VAL A 186 -7.73 10.01 -15.30
C VAL A 186 -9.00 9.36 -15.82
N LEU A 187 -8.93 8.07 -16.15
CA LEU A 187 -10.08 7.25 -16.47
C LEU A 187 -10.05 5.97 -15.63
N ILE A 188 -11.02 5.82 -14.74
CA ILE A 188 -11.16 4.66 -13.87
C ILE A 188 -12.29 3.78 -14.41
N THR A 189 -12.01 2.50 -14.61
CA THR A 189 -13.00 1.49 -14.99
C THR A 189 -13.09 0.43 -13.90
N GLU A 190 -14.28 0.28 -13.36
CA GLU A 190 -14.63 -0.81 -12.45
C GLU A 190 -15.28 -1.93 -13.25
N SER A 191 -14.83 -3.18 -13.02
CA SER A 191 -15.24 -4.29 -13.88
C SER A 191 -15.37 -5.60 -13.13
N ASP A 192 -16.28 -6.42 -13.58
CA ASP A 192 -16.45 -7.78 -13.10
C ASP A 192 -16.82 -8.75 -14.24
N TYR A 193 -16.87 -10.03 -13.94
CA TYR A 193 -17.11 -11.08 -14.92
C TYR A 193 -18.50 -11.01 -15.57
N ARG A 194 -19.48 -10.36 -14.96
CA ARG A 194 -20.88 -10.26 -15.47
C ARG A 194 -20.98 -9.46 -16.76
N SER A 195 -20.00 -8.60 -17.03
CA SER A 195 -19.89 -7.83 -18.28
C SER A 195 -19.17 -8.60 -19.40
N VAL A 196 -18.71 -9.83 -19.14
CA VAL A 196 -17.94 -10.65 -20.06
C VAL A 196 -18.81 -11.76 -20.66
N SER A 197 -18.60 -12.06 -21.94
CA SER A 197 -19.32 -13.15 -22.59
C SER A 197 -19.05 -14.48 -21.89
N GLU A 198 -20.10 -15.25 -21.60
CA GLU A 198 -20.01 -16.58 -20.98
C GLU A 198 -19.12 -17.53 -21.78
N LYS A 199 -19.06 -17.39 -23.11
CA LYS A 199 -18.17 -18.18 -23.97
C LYS A 199 -16.67 -17.95 -23.65
N TRP A 200 -16.31 -16.77 -23.15
CA TRP A 200 -14.94 -16.46 -22.77
C TRP A 200 -14.58 -16.98 -21.39
N LEU A 201 -15.57 -17.01 -20.49
CA LEU A 201 -15.39 -17.45 -19.11
C LEU A 201 -15.43 -18.97 -18.95
N GLY A 202 -16.34 -19.60 -19.68
CA GLY A 202 -16.57 -21.03 -19.57
C GLY A 202 -17.46 -21.42 -18.39
N LYS A 203 -18.17 -22.55 -18.55
CA LYS A 203 -19.16 -23.02 -17.58
C LYS A 203 -18.57 -23.26 -16.17
N MET A 204 -17.40 -23.86 -16.10
CA MET A 204 -16.77 -24.18 -14.78
C MET A 204 -16.50 -22.94 -13.95
N PHE A 205 -16.04 -21.84 -14.59
CA PHE A 205 -15.83 -20.56 -13.90
C PHE A 205 -17.16 -20.00 -13.36
N LEU A 206 -18.22 -20.03 -14.17
CA LEU A 206 -19.54 -19.53 -13.78
C LEU A 206 -20.17 -20.36 -12.67
N ASP A 207 -20.04 -21.69 -12.74
CA ASP A 207 -20.54 -22.60 -11.70
C ASP A 207 -19.80 -22.36 -10.37
N GLU A 208 -18.49 -22.11 -10.39
CA GLU A 208 -17.71 -21.81 -9.19
C GLU A 208 -18.08 -20.45 -8.60
N ALA A 209 -18.25 -19.43 -9.43
CA ALA A 209 -18.70 -18.13 -8.98
C ALA A 209 -20.08 -18.19 -8.32
N ASN A 210 -21.01 -18.96 -8.91
CA ASN A 210 -22.35 -19.17 -8.35
C ASN A 210 -22.32 -19.95 -7.04
N ARG A 211 -21.47 -20.99 -6.92
CA ARG A 211 -21.27 -21.72 -5.65
C ARG A 211 -20.77 -20.78 -4.57
N MET A 212 -19.71 -20.01 -4.86
CA MET A 212 -19.16 -19.07 -3.88
C MET A 212 -20.20 -18.03 -3.45
N LYS A 213 -21.02 -17.54 -4.39
CA LYS A 213 -22.12 -16.61 -4.08
C LYS A 213 -23.13 -17.20 -3.06
N GLN A 214 -23.38 -18.51 -3.12
CA GLN A 214 -24.33 -19.18 -2.22
C GLN A 214 -23.75 -19.45 -0.83
N TYR A 215 -22.47 -19.82 -0.75
CA TYR A 215 -21.83 -20.27 0.48
C TYR A 215 -21.00 -19.22 1.20
N ASP A 216 -20.49 -18.21 0.46
CA ASP A 216 -19.68 -17.13 1.01
C ASP A 216 -19.86 -15.86 0.13
N GLU A 217 -20.97 -15.18 0.34
CA GLU A 217 -21.32 -13.99 -0.44
C GLU A 217 -20.28 -12.88 -0.30
N LYS A 218 -19.67 -12.68 0.88
CA LYS A 218 -18.62 -11.67 1.08
C LYS A 218 -17.41 -11.96 0.21
N ARG A 219 -16.93 -13.20 0.25
CA ARG A 219 -15.78 -13.62 -0.54
C ARG A 219 -16.09 -13.57 -2.05
N TYR A 220 -17.31 -13.91 -2.46
CA TYR A 220 -17.78 -13.76 -3.83
C TYR A 220 -17.72 -12.30 -4.28
N ARG A 221 -18.23 -11.36 -3.48
CA ARG A 221 -18.22 -9.93 -3.80
C ARG A 221 -16.79 -9.42 -3.97
N TRP A 222 -15.88 -9.82 -3.11
CA TRP A 222 -14.49 -9.42 -3.24
C TRP A 222 -13.80 -10.06 -4.45
N ILE A 223 -13.82 -11.40 -4.58
CA ILE A 223 -13.03 -12.11 -5.61
C ILE A 223 -13.61 -11.89 -7.00
N TYR A 224 -14.93 -12.03 -7.16
CA TYR A 224 -15.57 -12.03 -8.48
C TYR A 224 -16.09 -10.67 -8.89
N LEU A 225 -16.58 -9.84 -7.95
CA LEU A 225 -17.07 -8.51 -8.28
C LEU A 225 -15.99 -7.43 -8.12
N GLY A 226 -14.89 -7.72 -7.44
CA GLY A 226 -13.82 -6.74 -7.19
C GLY A 226 -14.22 -5.66 -6.21
N GLU A 227 -15.19 -5.96 -5.34
CA GLU A 227 -15.64 -5.01 -4.33
C GLU A 227 -14.65 -4.95 -3.17
N VAL A 228 -14.42 -3.75 -2.68
CA VAL A 228 -13.69 -3.53 -1.44
C VAL A 228 -14.63 -3.80 -0.28
N ILE A 229 -14.37 -4.84 0.51
CA ILE A 229 -15.29 -5.27 1.56
C ILE A 229 -15.10 -4.53 2.90
N GLY A 230 -14.34 -3.47 2.90
CA GLY A 230 -14.23 -2.53 4.00
C GLY A 230 -13.12 -2.86 4.99
N MET A 231 -13.45 -3.01 6.27
CA MET A 231 -12.49 -3.16 7.37
C MET A 231 -12.32 -4.62 7.83
N GLU A 232 -12.71 -5.58 7.02
CA GLU A 232 -12.61 -6.99 7.39
C GLU A 232 -11.16 -7.42 7.60
N GLY A 233 -10.90 -8.04 8.74
CA GLY A 233 -9.56 -8.45 9.16
C GLY A 233 -8.78 -7.38 9.94
N LEU A 234 -9.23 -6.11 9.96
CA LEU A 234 -8.61 -5.11 10.83
C LEU A 234 -8.86 -5.44 12.30
N ILE A 235 -7.83 -5.26 13.12
CA ILE A 235 -7.92 -5.41 14.56
C ILE A 235 -8.67 -4.23 15.17
N TYR A 236 -8.36 -3.01 14.73
CA TYR A 236 -9.04 -1.80 15.18
C TYR A 236 -9.90 -1.19 14.08
N ASN A 237 -10.92 -0.45 14.47
CA ASN A 237 -11.66 0.41 13.56
C ASN A 237 -11.05 1.81 13.53
N PRO A 238 -10.30 2.21 12.49
CA PRO A 238 -9.65 3.52 12.44
C PRO A 238 -10.63 4.71 12.44
N GLU A 239 -11.89 4.47 12.08
CA GLU A 239 -12.94 5.52 12.07
C GLU A 239 -13.42 5.89 13.47
N GLN A 240 -13.13 5.07 14.48
CA GLN A 240 -13.44 5.40 15.89
C GLN A 240 -12.44 6.39 16.50
N ILE A 241 -11.27 6.58 15.86
CA ILE A 241 -10.24 7.47 16.34
C ILE A 241 -10.53 8.89 15.88
N GLN A 242 -10.67 9.80 16.82
CA GLN A 242 -10.87 11.21 16.53
C GLN A 242 -9.52 11.91 16.35
N TRP A 243 -9.27 12.44 15.14
CA TRP A 243 -8.08 13.21 14.82
C TRP A 243 -8.39 14.70 15.00
N VAL A 244 -7.58 15.38 15.81
CA VAL A 244 -7.72 16.81 16.10
C VAL A 244 -6.40 17.54 15.93
N ASP A 245 -6.44 18.79 15.47
CA ASP A 245 -5.25 19.62 15.39
C ASP A 245 -4.81 20.10 16.78
N GLU A 246 -3.54 20.40 16.96
CA GLU A 246 -3.02 20.93 18.24
C GLU A 246 -3.76 22.19 18.68
N LYS A 247 -4.20 23.03 17.73
CA LYS A 247 -5.04 24.20 18.00
C LYS A 247 -6.37 23.88 18.69
N TYR A 248 -6.86 22.64 18.56
CA TYR A 248 -8.07 22.19 19.24
C TYR A 248 -7.91 22.28 20.76
N ILE A 249 -6.76 21.86 21.31
CA ILE A 249 -6.46 21.95 22.74
C ILE A 249 -6.42 23.41 23.19
N GLN A 250 -5.76 24.28 22.43
CA GLN A 250 -5.65 25.70 22.71
C GLN A 250 -7.00 26.42 22.65
N ASN A 251 -7.77 26.21 21.58
CA ASN A 251 -9.06 26.84 21.35
C ASN A 251 -10.10 26.46 22.41
N ASN A 252 -10.07 25.22 22.90
CA ASN A 252 -10.95 24.73 23.95
C ASN A 252 -10.38 24.94 25.35
N LYS A 253 -9.23 25.62 25.50
CA LYS A 253 -8.56 25.90 26.76
C LYS A 253 -8.33 24.65 27.61
N LEU A 254 -8.05 23.54 26.96
CA LEU A 254 -7.83 22.28 27.67
C LEU A 254 -6.43 22.29 28.31
N ARG A 255 -6.33 21.65 29.47
CA ARG A 255 -5.08 21.39 30.18
C ARG A 255 -4.80 19.89 30.12
N ILE A 256 -3.58 19.51 29.83
CA ILE A 256 -3.11 18.15 30.03
C ILE A 256 -2.75 18.04 31.53
N LEU A 257 -3.43 17.14 32.21
CA LEU A 257 -3.32 16.99 33.65
C LEU A 257 -2.14 16.16 34.07
N TYR A 258 -1.86 15.07 33.33
CA TYR A 258 -0.70 14.20 33.46
C TYR A 258 -0.37 13.54 32.12
N LEU A 259 0.85 13.02 32.03
CA LEU A 259 1.42 12.36 30.86
C LEU A 259 1.77 10.92 31.21
N ASP A 260 1.43 10.02 30.30
CA ASP A 260 1.91 8.64 30.33
C ASP A 260 2.81 8.40 29.12
N PHE A 261 3.87 7.62 29.31
CA PHE A 261 4.76 7.22 28.25
C PHE A 261 4.79 5.70 28.09
N SER A 262 4.73 5.26 26.87
CA SER A 262 4.71 3.85 26.53
C SER A 262 5.75 3.54 25.44
N VAL A 263 6.61 2.56 25.69
CA VAL A 263 7.72 2.18 24.80
C VAL A 263 7.50 0.78 24.26
N ASP A 264 7.47 0.65 22.95
CA ASP A 264 7.70 -0.63 22.25
C ASP A 264 9.13 -0.59 21.69
N GLY A 265 9.99 -1.43 22.21
CA GLY A 265 11.39 -1.49 21.83
C GLY A 265 11.60 -2.53 20.73
N GLY A 266 12.39 -2.17 19.73
CA GLY A 266 12.83 -3.08 18.70
C GLY A 266 14.26 -3.55 18.90
N HIS A 267 14.52 -4.83 18.62
CA HIS A 267 15.86 -5.32 18.47
C HIS A 267 16.51 -4.79 17.16
N GLN A 268 17.65 -5.31 16.80
CA GLN A 268 18.45 -4.81 15.66
C GLN A 268 17.75 -4.66 14.31
N THR A 269 16.56 -5.23 14.12
CA THR A 269 15.79 -5.19 12.87
C THR A 269 14.45 -4.49 13.01
N SER A 270 13.90 -4.36 14.20
CA SER A 270 12.58 -3.78 14.46
C SER A 270 12.68 -2.33 14.93
N ALA A 271 11.64 -1.53 14.71
CA ALA A 271 11.59 -0.14 15.14
C ALA A 271 11.45 -0.02 16.67
N THR A 272 11.91 1.10 17.21
CA THR A 272 11.68 1.51 18.59
C THR A 272 10.74 2.71 18.58
N THR A 273 9.65 2.62 19.34
CA THR A 273 8.65 3.69 19.45
C THR A 273 8.46 4.11 20.89
N CYS A 274 8.15 5.39 21.10
CA CYS A 274 7.72 5.89 22.41
C CYS A 274 6.55 6.84 22.20
N GLY A 275 5.36 6.47 22.70
CA GLY A 275 4.18 7.31 22.66
C GLY A 275 4.06 8.20 23.90
N CYS A 276 3.65 9.44 23.70
CA CYS A 276 3.25 10.35 24.77
C CYS A 276 1.73 10.46 24.78
N PHE A 277 1.11 9.97 25.83
CA PHE A 277 -0.32 10.09 26.08
C PHE A 277 -0.58 11.14 27.13
N GLY A 278 -1.65 11.90 26.98
CA GLY A 278 -2.03 12.92 27.94
C GLY A 278 -3.50 12.80 28.31
N TYR A 279 -3.79 12.77 29.61
CA TYR A 279 -5.16 12.89 30.08
C TYR A 279 -5.51 14.37 30.23
N ALA A 280 -6.57 14.80 29.56
CA ALA A 280 -6.92 16.21 29.50
C ALA A 280 -8.12 16.56 30.41
N SER A 281 -8.26 17.86 30.69
CA SER A 281 -9.31 18.41 31.56
C SER A 281 -10.75 18.22 31.06
N ASP A 282 -10.92 17.77 29.80
CA ASP A 282 -12.22 17.38 29.23
C ASP A 282 -12.58 15.90 29.49
N GLY A 283 -11.71 15.16 30.19
CA GLY A 283 -11.90 13.74 30.47
C GLY A 283 -11.60 12.81 29.32
N TYR A 284 -10.81 13.27 28.35
CA TYR A 284 -10.35 12.48 27.21
C TYR A 284 -8.85 12.20 27.29
N TRP A 285 -8.47 11.05 26.80
CA TRP A 285 -7.08 10.71 26.50
C TRP A 285 -6.69 11.20 25.11
N TYR A 286 -5.47 11.68 25.00
CA TYR A 286 -4.90 12.16 23.75
C TYR A 286 -3.57 11.46 23.48
N LEU A 287 -3.39 10.86 22.32
CA LEU A 287 -2.05 10.60 21.80
C LEU A 287 -1.48 11.93 21.32
N LEU A 288 -0.57 12.49 22.10
CA LEU A 288 -0.04 13.84 21.88
C LEU A 288 1.08 13.85 20.82
N ASP A 289 2.01 12.91 20.92
CA ASP A 289 3.11 12.76 19.97
C ASP A 289 3.77 11.38 20.07
N ILE A 290 4.55 11.00 19.07
CA ILE A 290 5.29 9.74 19.01
C ILE A 290 6.75 10.02 18.66
N TYR A 291 7.67 9.43 19.42
CA TYR A 291 9.03 9.19 18.98
C TYR A 291 9.09 7.86 18.23
N TYR A 292 9.70 7.87 17.03
CA TYR A 292 9.85 6.68 16.20
C TYR A 292 11.27 6.57 15.65
N TYR A 293 11.88 5.43 15.80
CA TYR A 293 13.18 5.11 15.22
C TYR A 293 13.14 3.73 14.55
N SER A 294 13.34 3.69 13.23
CA SER A 294 13.54 2.44 12.48
C SER A 294 15.04 2.23 12.21
N PRO A 295 15.60 1.06 12.54
CA PRO A 295 16.98 0.70 12.18
C PRO A 295 17.12 0.24 10.74
N HIS A 296 16.01 0.10 10.02
CA HIS A 296 15.99 -0.44 8.66
C HIS A 296 16.78 0.47 7.69
N GLU A 297 17.55 -0.14 6.80
CA GLU A 297 18.40 0.53 5.79
C GLU A 297 19.47 1.47 6.39
N LYS A 298 19.64 1.50 7.69
CA LYS A 298 20.72 2.27 8.31
C LYS A 298 21.99 1.43 8.40
N SER A 299 23.07 1.96 7.85
CA SER A 299 24.40 1.34 7.94
C SER A 299 24.92 1.28 9.39
N ILE A 300 24.51 2.24 10.23
CA ILE A 300 24.84 2.29 11.66
C ILE A 300 23.52 2.35 12.44
N LYS A 301 23.29 1.35 13.28
CA LYS A 301 22.12 1.25 14.15
C LYS A 301 22.39 1.89 15.50
N LYS A 302 21.37 2.51 16.10
CA LYS A 302 21.47 3.10 17.42
C LYS A 302 21.69 2.03 18.49
N ALA A 303 22.62 2.29 19.40
CA ALA A 303 22.81 1.48 20.59
C ALA A 303 21.69 1.77 21.64
N PRO A 304 21.44 0.87 22.60
CA PRO A 304 20.49 1.11 23.68
C PRO A 304 20.73 2.43 24.45
N SER A 305 21.96 2.87 24.59
CA SER A 305 22.33 4.15 25.23
C SER A 305 21.89 5.38 24.41
N GLU A 306 21.90 5.28 23.08
CA GLU A 306 21.45 6.35 22.21
C GLU A 306 19.92 6.41 22.20
N LEU A 307 19.24 5.26 22.15
CA LEU A 307 17.80 5.16 22.27
C LEU A 307 17.30 5.67 23.63
N SER A 308 18.00 5.30 24.73
CA SER A 308 17.76 5.80 26.09
C SER A 308 17.81 7.34 26.15
N LYS A 309 18.82 7.94 25.53
CA LYS A 309 18.95 9.39 25.45
C LYS A 309 17.84 10.04 24.64
N ASP A 310 17.46 9.44 23.53
CA ASP A 310 16.41 9.97 22.67
C ASP A 310 15.04 9.95 23.37
N ILE A 311 14.70 8.83 24.03
CA ILE A 311 13.46 8.68 24.78
C ILE A 311 13.42 9.71 25.92
N PHE A 312 14.48 9.83 26.70
CA PHE A 312 14.57 10.81 27.77
C PHE A 312 14.39 12.25 27.26
N ASN A 313 15.04 12.60 26.15
CA ASN A 313 14.88 13.93 25.53
C ASN A 313 13.45 14.17 25.04
N PHE A 314 12.80 13.14 24.49
CA PHE A 314 11.40 13.20 24.06
C PHE A 314 10.48 13.45 25.25
N GLU A 315 10.62 12.72 26.36
CA GLU A 315 9.86 12.95 27.59
C GLU A 315 10.00 14.38 28.09
N ILE A 316 11.24 14.87 28.22
CA ILE A 316 11.52 16.25 28.66
C ILE A 316 10.87 17.29 27.73
N ALA A 317 10.91 17.05 26.43
CA ALA A 317 10.29 17.94 25.45
C ALA A 317 8.76 17.98 25.63
N MET A 318 8.12 16.81 25.83
CA MET A 318 6.69 16.70 26.03
C MET A 318 6.24 17.33 27.36
N MET A 319 6.95 17.06 28.46
CA MET A 319 6.69 17.71 29.75
C MET A 319 6.73 19.23 29.66
N LYS A 320 7.74 19.77 28.98
CA LYS A 320 7.87 21.23 28.75
C LYS A 320 6.76 21.78 27.88
N LYS A 321 6.45 21.09 26.80
CA LYS A 321 5.40 21.53 25.83
C LYS A 321 4.04 21.60 26.49
N TRP A 322 3.68 20.60 27.25
CA TRP A 322 2.35 20.47 27.86
C TRP A 322 2.24 20.98 29.29
N ILE A 323 3.38 21.37 29.88
CA ILE A 323 3.47 21.89 31.28
C ILE A 323 2.81 20.89 32.24
N SER A 324 3.19 19.62 32.11
CA SER A 324 2.58 18.51 32.85
C SER A 324 3.62 17.51 33.33
N GLY A 325 3.34 16.85 34.45
CA GLY A 325 4.18 15.78 35.00
C GLY A 325 3.87 14.42 34.41
N ILE A 326 4.79 13.48 34.56
CA ILE A 326 4.62 12.07 34.17
C ILE A 326 3.94 11.34 35.32
N ASP A 327 2.90 10.57 34.98
CA ASP A 327 2.19 9.67 35.91
C ASP A 327 2.73 8.24 35.76
N THR A 328 2.73 7.71 34.53
CA THR A 328 3.11 6.33 34.25
C THR A 328 4.12 6.22 33.09
N GLU A 329 5.06 5.29 33.26
CA GLU A 329 6.04 4.92 32.21
C GLU A 329 6.00 3.40 32.03
N THR A 330 5.68 2.94 30.82
CA THR A 330 5.59 1.51 30.49
C THR A 330 6.53 1.12 29.34
N ILE A 331 6.96 -0.13 29.33
CA ILE A 331 7.83 -0.67 28.29
C ILE A 331 7.54 -2.16 28.06
N ASP A 332 7.71 -2.65 26.82
CA ASP A 332 7.66 -4.08 26.55
C ASP A 332 8.61 -4.85 27.50
N SER A 333 8.10 -5.88 28.13
CA SER A 333 8.89 -6.73 29.05
C SER A 333 10.10 -7.41 28.35
N ALA A 334 10.05 -7.60 27.04
CA ALA A 334 11.15 -8.16 26.24
C ALA A 334 12.35 -7.20 26.15
N GLU A 335 12.12 -5.89 26.36
CA GLU A 335 13.12 -4.84 26.19
C GLU A 335 13.97 -4.57 27.45
N GLY A 336 14.45 -5.64 28.08
CA GLY A 336 15.27 -5.55 29.31
C GLY A 336 16.55 -4.72 29.16
N ALA A 337 17.19 -4.76 27.99
CA ALA A 337 18.41 -3.99 27.74
C ALA A 337 18.16 -2.49 27.73
N LEU A 338 17.14 -2.02 27.02
CA LEU A 338 16.76 -0.61 26.95
C LEU A 338 16.23 -0.12 28.31
N ARG A 339 15.40 -0.93 28.98
CA ARG A 339 14.88 -0.61 30.31
C ARG A 339 16.00 -0.43 31.34
N ASN A 340 16.98 -1.35 31.38
CA ASN A 340 18.14 -1.23 32.27
C ASN A 340 18.98 -0.02 31.91
N GLN A 341 19.09 0.34 30.64
CA GLN A 341 19.88 1.52 30.23
C GLN A 341 19.17 2.81 30.66
N LEU A 342 17.85 2.92 30.50
CA LEU A 342 17.04 4.04 30.97
C LEU A 342 17.19 4.26 32.48
N PHE A 343 17.17 3.16 33.26
CA PHE A 343 17.41 3.24 34.69
C PHE A 343 18.82 3.70 35.03
N LYS A 344 19.83 3.15 34.36
CA LYS A 344 21.25 3.48 34.59
C LYS A 344 21.56 4.93 34.27
N ASP A 345 21.06 5.43 33.13
CA ASP A 345 21.41 6.75 32.62
C ASP A 345 20.63 7.88 33.34
N TRP A 346 19.37 7.62 33.65
CA TRP A 346 18.40 8.66 34.06
C TRP A 346 17.64 8.35 35.34
N GLY A 347 17.86 7.20 35.96
CA GLY A 347 17.06 6.74 37.12
C GLY A 347 15.61 6.41 36.80
N LYS A 348 15.25 6.24 35.51
CA LYS A 348 13.89 5.98 35.07
C LYS A 348 13.49 4.53 35.26
N SER A 349 12.35 4.29 35.93
CA SER A 349 11.87 2.96 36.24
C SER A 349 10.59 2.65 35.42
N PHE A 350 10.78 2.22 34.20
CA PHE A 350 9.67 1.79 33.33
C PHE A 350 9.06 0.48 33.79
N HIS A 351 7.72 0.43 33.87
CA HIS A 351 6.97 -0.76 34.23
C HIS A 351 6.92 -1.73 33.04
N PRO A 352 7.37 -2.99 33.20
CA PRO A 352 7.35 -3.95 32.10
C PRO A 352 5.94 -4.47 31.82
N VAL A 353 5.51 -4.42 30.58
CA VAL A 353 4.23 -4.99 30.09
C VAL A 353 4.51 -6.31 29.40
N ASN A 354 3.86 -7.39 29.81
CA ASN A 354 4.04 -8.71 29.24
C ASN A 354 3.01 -8.99 28.12
N LYS A 355 3.38 -8.72 26.89
CA LYS A 355 2.52 -8.99 25.73
C LYS A 355 2.42 -10.48 25.35
N GLY A 356 3.37 -11.32 25.76
CA GLY A 356 3.47 -12.70 25.28
C GLY A 356 2.33 -13.63 25.75
N LYS A 357 1.70 -13.33 26.89
CA LYS A 357 0.58 -14.10 27.43
C LYS A 357 -0.78 -13.43 27.26
N ASN A 358 -0.82 -12.11 27.11
CA ASN A 358 -2.03 -11.30 27.21
C ASN A 358 -2.26 -10.39 25.99
N LYS A 359 -1.65 -10.70 24.82
CA LYS A 359 -1.79 -9.83 23.64
C LYS A 359 -3.24 -9.65 23.21
N GLU A 360 -4.04 -10.71 23.24
CA GLU A 360 -5.48 -10.64 22.93
C GLU A 360 -6.22 -9.74 23.93
N GLU A 361 -5.95 -9.90 25.22
CA GLU A 361 -6.59 -9.06 26.25
C GLU A 361 -6.24 -7.58 26.06
N LEU A 362 -4.97 -7.27 25.77
CA LEU A 362 -4.54 -5.89 25.50
C LEU A 362 -5.24 -5.31 24.26
N ILE A 363 -5.39 -6.11 23.22
CA ILE A 363 -6.14 -5.72 22.03
C ILE A 363 -7.61 -5.48 22.36
N ASP A 364 -8.25 -6.38 23.11
CA ASP A 364 -9.65 -6.25 23.49
C ASP A 364 -9.90 -5.02 24.36
N TYR A 365 -9.03 -4.73 25.32
CA TYR A 365 -9.08 -3.48 26.09
C TYR A 365 -8.95 -2.25 25.20
N SER A 366 -8.05 -2.29 24.23
CA SER A 366 -7.85 -1.19 23.28
C SER A 366 -9.08 -0.98 22.39
N ILE A 367 -9.69 -2.07 21.90
CA ILE A 367 -10.94 -2.02 21.12
C ILE A 367 -12.07 -1.40 21.94
N ASP A 368 -12.25 -1.85 23.19
CA ASP A 368 -13.26 -1.32 24.10
C ASP A 368 -13.02 0.18 24.38
N PHE A 369 -11.77 0.56 24.61
CA PHE A 369 -11.39 1.94 24.86
C PHE A 369 -11.70 2.86 23.66
N PHE A 370 -11.36 2.46 22.44
CA PHE A 370 -11.76 3.21 21.24
C PHE A 370 -13.27 3.29 21.08
N SER A 371 -14.00 2.20 21.37
CA SER A 371 -15.46 2.16 21.24
C SER A 371 -16.17 3.13 22.15
N ARG A 372 -15.60 3.44 23.32
CA ARG A 372 -16.11 4.44 24.27
C ARG A 372 -15.98 5.88 23.76
N GLY A 373 -15.22 6.11 22.67
CA GLY A 373 -15.04 7.43 22.05
C GLY A 373 -14.35 8.45 22.95
N LYS A 374 -13.55 7.99 23.91
CA LYS A 374 -12.82 8.83 24.87
C LYS A 374 -11.36 9.06 24.52
N PHE A 375 -10.97 8.66 23.31
CA PHE A 375 -9.61 8.79 22.80
C PHE A 375 -9.54 9.71 21.59
N ARG A 376 -8.55 10.57 21.58
CA ARG A 376 -8.22 11.46 20.47
C ARG A 376 -6.73 11.36 20.12
N THR A 377 -6.40 11.66 18.90
CA THR A 377 -5.01 11.72 18.43
C THR A 377 -4.74 13.10 17.84
N LEU A 378 -3.63 13.72 18.23
CA LEU A 378 -3.22 14.96 17.58
C LEU A 378 -2.72 14.66 16.16
N ASN A 379 -3.13 15.49 15.22
CA ASN A 379 -2.72 15.42 13.83
C ASN A 379 -1.31 16.04 13.66
N THR A 380 -0.30 15.41 14.29
CA THR A 380 1.10 15.78 14.14
C THR A 380 1.75 14.94 13.04
N ASN A 381 2.89 15.41 12.51
CA ASN A 381 3.67 14.64 11.53
C ASN A 381 4.09 13.27 12.10
N ASN A 382 4.49 13.23 13.37
CA ASN A 382 4.93 11.99 14.02
C ASN A 382 3.79 10.98 14.16
N ASN A 383 2.58 11.45 14.48
CA ASN A 383 1.41 10.59 14.67
C ASN A 383 0.86 10.01 13.36
N GLN A 384 1.32 10.48 12.18
CA GLN A 384 0.93 9.87 10.90
C GLN A 384 1.38 8.40 10.80
N ILE A 385 2.44 8.02 11.47
CA ILE A 385 2.87 6.61 11.55
C ILE A 385 1.77 5.76 12.19
N PHE A 386 1.26 6.16 13.36
CA PHE A 386 0.17 5.47 14.04
C PHE A 386 -1.07 5.38 13.15
N LYS A 387 -1.40 6.47 12.42
CA LYS A 387 -2.53 6.50 11.50
C LYS A 387 -2.41 5.46 10.39
N ARG A 388 -1.20 5.21 9.90
CA ARG A 388 -0.95 4.21 8.86
C ARG A 388 -0.96 2.81 9.42
N GLU A 389 -0.27 2.56 10.52
CA GLU A 389 -0.22 1.24 11.14
C GLU A 389 -1.62 0.79 11.54
N ILE A 390 -2.42 1.62 12.21
CA ILE A 390 -3.76 1.24 12.65
C ILE A 390 -4.74 0.94 11.51
N LYS A 391 -4.55 1.57 10.35
CA LYS A 391 -5.32 1.28 9.14
C LYS A 391 -4.97 -0.07 8.51
N ASN A 392 -3.84 -0.62 8.87
CA ASN A 392 -3.30 -1.84 8.27
C ASN A 392 -2.99 -2.93 9.31
N TYR A 393 -3.25 -2.68 10.59
CA TYR A 393 -3.09 -3.65 11.65
C TYR A 393 -4.19 -4.71 11.58
N MET A 394 -3.81 -5.89 11.10
CA MET A 394 -4.74 -6.95 10.72
C MET A 394 -4.45 -8.24 11.49
N TRP A 395 -5.49 -9.08 11.61
CA TRP A 395 -5.30 -10.46 12.01
C TRP A 395 -4.67 -11.27 10.88
N GLN A 396 -3.76 -12.16 11.22
CA GLN A 396 -3.17 -13.11 10.27
C GLN A 396 -4.28 -13.96 9.64
N GLU A 397 -4.22 -14.14 8.32
CA GLU A 397 -5.25 -14.86 7.56
C GLU A 397 -5.47 -16.28 8.12
N GLY A 398 -6.72 -16.62 8.41
CA GLY A 398 -7.11 -17.91 8.96
C GLY A 398 -6.79 -18.13 10.44
N SER A 399 -6.18 -17.14 11.16
CA SER A 399 -5.90 -17.28 12.59
C SER A 399 -7.17 -17.17 13.44
N VAL A 400 -8.06 -16.26 13.08
CA VAL A 400 -9.36 -16.04 13.74
C VAL A 400 -10.27 -17.27 13.58
N GLU A 401 -10.32 -17.84 12.37
CA GLU A 401 -11.12 -19.03 12.04
C GLU A 401 -10.67 -20.28 12.82
N LYS A 402 -9.38 -20.33 13.16
CA LYS A 402 -8.79 -21.42 13.98
C LYS A 402 -8.98 -21.19 15.49
N GLY A 403 -9.66 -20.14 15.91
CA GLY A 403 -9.86 -19.79 17.32
C GLY A 403 -8.57 -19.39 18.05
N LYS A 404 -7.55 -18.95 17.30
CA LYS A 404 -6.28 -18.43 17.84
C LYS A 404 -5.92 -17.18 17.06
N PRO A 405 -6.58 -16.03 17.32
CA PRO A 405 -6.31 -14.80 16.60
C PRO A 405 -4.88 -14.33 16.89
N VAL A 406 -4.09 -14.17 15.83
CA VAL A 406 -2.72 -13.66 15.91
C VAL A 406 -2.62 -12.47 14.97
N PRO A 407 -2.11 -11.30 15.44
CA PRO A 407 -1.84 -10.18 14.57
C PRO A 407 -0.84 -10.55 13.47
N ASP A 408 -1.06 -10.02 12.27
CA ASP A 408 -0.11 -10.15 11.17
C ASP A 408 1.10 -9.25 11.46
N LYS A 409 2.26 -9.86 11.63
CA LYS A 409 3.52 -9.20 11.96
C LYS A 409 4.48 -9.09 10.79
N GLU A 410 4.05 -9.43 9.58
CA GLU A 410 4.91 -9.22 8.43
C GLU A 410 5.22 -7.72 8.29
N GLU A 411 6.48 -7.38 8.48
CA GLU A 411 6.99 -6.05 8.18
C GLU A 411 6.83 -5.80 6.68
N LYS A 412 5.95 -4.89 6.34
CA LYS A 412 5.74 -4.44 4.96
C LYS A 412 6.24 -3.00 4.85
N GLU A 413 6.90 -2.69 3.76
CA GLU A 413 7.36 -1.34 3.50
C GLU A 413 6.15 -0.38 3.42
N ILE A 414 6.15 0.68 4.25
CA ILE A 414 5.07 1.67 4.25
C ILE A 414 5.31 2.66 3.10
N PRO A 415 4.33 2.85 2.22
CA PRO A 415 4.42 3.83 1.14
C PRO A 415 4.60 5.27 1.66
N SER A 416 5.50 6.02 1.05
CA SER A 416 5.81 7.42 1.41
C SER A 416 4.86 8.45 0.78
N THR A 417 3.60 8.10 0.53
CA THR A 417 2.66 8.87 -0.30
C THR A 417 1.98 10.07 0.35
N ASP A 418 2.24 10.36 1.62
CA ASP A 418 1.67 11.54 2.27
C ASP A 418 2.57 12.77 2.08
N GLU A 419 2.02 13.90 1.62
CA GLU A 419 2.71 15.20 1.53
C GLU A 419 3.39 15.60 2.84
N TYR A 420 2.90 15.12 3.98
CA TYR A 420 3.48 15.36 5.32
C TYR A 420 4.80 14.62 5.56
N PHE A 421 5.07 13.51 4.86
CA PHE A 421 6.33 12.77 5.00
C PHE A 421 7.47 13.33 4.14
N ASN A 422 7.17 14.10 3.11
CA ASN A 422 8.19 14.79 2.30
C ASN A 422 8.98 15.84 3.10
N THR A 423 8.52 16.21 4.30
CA THR A 423 9.24 17.11 5.23
C THR A 423 10.12 16.35 6.22
N TRP A 424 9.94 15.06 6.37
CA TRP A 424 10.80 14.17 7.15
C TRP A 424 11.90 13.63 6.25
N SER A 425 13.14 13.73 6.72
CA SER A 425 14.35 13.46 5.95
C SER A 425 14.21 12.35 4.92
N LYS A 426 14.66 12.60 3.70
CA LYS A 426 14.70 11.70 2.55
C LYS A 426 15.32 10.31 2.77
N ASP A 427 15.71 9.98 4.00
CA ASP A 427 16.52 8.83 4.37
C ASP A 427 15.78 7.80 5.24
N GLN A 428 14.44 7.89 5.38
CA GLN A 428 13.68 6.91 6.17
C GLN A 428 12.67 6.18 5.30
N SER A 429 13.02 4.98 4.86
CA SER A 429 12.05 3.97 4.45
C SER A 429 11.33 3.44 5.69
N TYR A 430 10.01 3.43 5.64
CA TYR A 430 9.16 2.93 6.72
C TYR A 430 8.67 1.55 6.36
N TYR A 431 8.77 0.63 7.30
CA TYR A 431 8.22 -0.70 7.18
C TYR A 431 6.89 -0.77 7.92
N TYR A 432 5.99 -1.54 7.37
CA TYR A 432 4.76 -1.94 8.00
C TYR A 432 5.10 -2.72 9.25
N ALA A 433 4.82 -2.15 10.40
CA ALA A 433 4.98 -2.83 11.66
C ALA A 433 3.82 -2.47 12.58
N ASP A 434 3.62 -3.26 13.60
CA ASP A 434 2.61 -3.04 14.63
C ASP A 434 3.16 -2.22 15.82
N HIS A 435 4.33 -1.60 15.67
CA HIS A 435 5.06 -0.99 16.77
C HIS A 435 4.31 0.14 17.48
N THR A 436 3.67 1.03 16.72
CA THR A 436 2.87 2.10 17.35
C THR A 436 1.55 1.57 17.88
N CYS A 437 0.99 0.51 17.30
CA CYS A 437 -0.18 -0.18 17.82
C CYS A 437 0.17 -0.95 19.09
N ASP A 438 1.32 -1.62 19.16
CA ASP A 438 1.80 -2.29 20.35
C ASP A 438 2.10 -1.28 21.47
N MET A 439 2.82 -0.19 21.15
CA MET A 439 3.05 0.92 22.07
C MET A 439 1.74 1.47 22.65
N TYR A 440 0.69 1.67 21.83
CA TYR A 440 -0.61 2.11 22.27
C TYR A 440 -1.26 1.15 23.28
N GLN A 441 -1.11 -0.17 23.08
CA GLN A 441 -1.66 -1.20 23.97
C GLN A 441 -1.03 -1.19 25.37
N TYR A 442 0.16 -0.63 25.55
CA TYR A 442 0.89 -0.56 26.83
C TYR A 442 0.59 0.72 27.62
N GLY A 443 0.12 1.78 26.96
CA GLY A 443 -0.30 3.05 27.54
C GLY A 443 -1.74 3.01 27.99
#